data_f7c3104f735154d7781b4d20ac1b8fb8
#
_entry.id   f7c3104f735154d7781b4d20ac1b8fb8
#
_cell.length_a   1.000
_cell.length_b   1.000
_cell.length_c   1.000
_cell.angle_alpha   90.00
_cell.angle_beta   90.00
_cell.angle_gamma   90.00
#
_symmetry.space_group_name_H-M   'P 1'
#
loop_
_entity.id
_entity.type
_entity.pdbx_description
1 polymer ?
#
loop_
_entity_poly.entity_id
_entity_poly.type
_entity_poly.pdbx_seq_one_letter_code
_entity_poly.pdbx_strand_id
1 'polypeptide(L)'
;MESSRRERTLSAMERFKGIFGAYPRLHANHSYNQENLYWGVHRVDDPILRALYGRVNGRPPAYYQGHVPESVYWWGDFAQRHVEYVRNLTFAGINLLRVNPSMPYRDPSRPLVQWWFSAVDAEGAEECAVLLRESEQARLEEEGGVCIVATHLGKGYGLGGRVHSGVERALRSLARRSGWFPPVGELLDWLRGQRQDEILPTGEWRRMQWRWMRDLAARKVKQRWGRLRR
;
A
#
# COMPACT_ATOMS: atom_id res chain seq x y z
N MET A 1 0.44 11.03 16.03
CA MET A 1 1.68 10.26 15.74
C MET A 1 2.66 11.26 15.16
N GLU A 2 3.82 11.37 15.75
CA GLU A 2 4.86 12.32 15.32
C GLU A 2 5.65 11.70 14.16
N SER A 3 5.96 12.51 13.12
CA SER A 3 6.78 12.08 12.00
C SER A 3 8.21 11.81 12.41
N SER A 4 8.84 10.82 11.81
CA SER A 4 10.21 10.42 12.15
C SER A 4 11.23 11.21 11.34
N ARG A 5 12.06 12.02 12.00
CA ARG A 5 13.23 12.64 11.37
C ARG A 5 14.22 11.57 10.92
N ARG A 6 15.11 11.94 9.99
CA ARG A 6 16.13 11.05 9.41
C ARG A 6 16.85 10.18 10.45
N GLU A 7 17.39 10.80 11.49
CA GLU A 7 18.15 10.09 12.54
C GLU A 7 17.35 8.97 13.18
N ARG A 8 16.07 9.27 13.51
CA ARG A 8 15.17 8.28 14.11
C ARG A 8 14.80 7.17 13.13
N THR A 9 14.57 7.51 11.87
CA THR A 9 14.29 6.53 10.81
C THR A 9 15.48 5.59 10.63
N LEU A 10 16.70 6.13 10.47
CA LEU A 10 17.90 5.30 10.32
C LEU A 10 18.20 4.46 11.56
N SER A 11 18.06 5.02 12.78
CA SER A 11 18.22 4.26 14.02
C SER A 11 17.23 3.09 14.11
N ALA A 12 15.98 3.28 13.65
CA ALA A 12 15.00 2.20 13.61
C ALA A 12 15.38 1.11 12.61
N MET A 13 15.95 1.47 11.45
CA MET A 13 16.45 0.53 10.45
C MET A 13 17.63 -0.29 10.95
N GLU A 14 18.60 0.36 11.62
CA GLU A 14 19.73 -0.34 12.23
C GLU A 14 19.27 -1.30 13.34
N ARG A 15 18.34 -0.86 14.18
CA ARG A 15 17.75 -1.72 15.21
C ARG A 15 17.03 -2.93 14.61
N PHE A 16 16.28 -2.72 13.53
CA PHE A 16 15.62 -3.81 12.81
C PHE A 16 16.64 -4.82 12.30
N LYS A 17 17.71 -4.34 11.63
CA LYS A 17 18.81 -5.20 11.18
C LYS A 17 19.48 -5.95 12.32
N GLY A 18 19.70 -5.30 13.46
CA GLY A 18 20.28 -5.93 14.64
C GLY A 18 19.43 -7.08 15.20
N ILE A 19 18.10 -6.99 15.06
CA ILE A 19 17.15 -8.02 15.55
C ILE A 19 16.97 -9.15 14.52
N PHE A 20 16.85 -8.79 13.23
CA PHE A 20 16.43 -9.72 12.16
C PHE A 20 17.57 -10.13 11.22
N GLY A 21 18.78 -9.61 11.39
CA GLY A 21 19.95 -9.92 10.58
C GLY A 21 20.01 -9.18 9.22
N ALA A 22 18.94 -8.51 8.80
CA ALA A 22 18.86 -7.76 7.55
C ALA A 22 17.96 -6.53 7.69
N TYR A 23 18.11 -5.55 6.78
CA TYR A 23 17.17 -4.43 6.70
C TYR A 23 15.81 -4.87 6.16
N PRO A 24 14.72 -4.14 6.51
CA PRO A 24 13.40 -4.45 5.96
C PRO A 24 13.38 -4.22 4.45
N ARG A 25 13.00 -5.24 3.70
CA ARG A 25 12.90 -5.17 2.24
C ARG A 25 11.68 -4.36 1.75
N LEU A 26 10.64 -4.25 2.58
CA LEU A 26 9.40 -3.57 2.25
C LEU A 26 9.19 -2.32 3.10
N HIS A 27 8.69 -1.27 2.46
CA HIS A 27 8.20 -0.07 3.13
C HIS A 27 6.77 0.25 2.71
N ALA A 28 5.91 0.51 3.68
CA ALA A 28 4.55 0.97 3.45
C ALA A 28 4.41 2.44 3.85
N ASN A 29 4.34 3.33 2.88
CA ASN A 29 4.01 4.73 3.15
C ASN A 29 2.70 4.85 3.95
N HIS A 30 2.66 5.73 4.96
CA HIS A 30 1.51 5.94 5.82
C HIS A 30 1.03 7.40 5.77
N SER A 31 -0.29 7.61 5.74
CA SER A 31 -0.94 8.87 5.37
C SER A 31 -0.54 10.13 6.16
N TYR A 32 0.08 9.99 7.33
CA TYR A 32 0.39 11.10 8.23
C TYR A 32 1.88 11.32 8.46
N ASN A 33 2.74 10.54 7.83
CA ASN A 33 4.17 10.57 8.07
C ASN A 33 4.89 11.43 7.04
N GLN A 34 5.61 12.47 7.48
CA GLN A 34 6.33 13.38 6.60
C GLN A 34 7.53 12.70 5.90
N GLU A 35 8.10 11.68 6.52
CA GLU A 35 9.18 10.85 5.97
C GLU A 35 8.77 9.94 4.82
N ASN A 36 7.50 9.90 4.43
CA ASN A 36 7.05 9.12 3.28
C ASN A 36 7.77 9.51 1.99
N LEU A 37 8.12 8.47 1.19
CA LEU A 37 8.75 8.62 -0.11
C LEU A 37 7.69 8.88 -1.19
N TYR A 38 7.80 10.01 -1.91
CA TYR A 38 6.92 10.36 -3.04
C TYR A 38 5.43 10.20 -2.75
N TRP A 39 4.99 10.54 -1.53
CA TRP A 39 3.60 10.40 -1.12
C TRP A 39 2.77 11.67 -1.40
N GLY A 40 1.48 11.61 -1.18
CA GLY A 40 0.59 12.74 -1.44
C GLY A 40 0.45 13.02 -2.93
N VAL A 41 0.63 14.27 -3.32
CA VAL A 41 0.55 14.72 -4.73
C VAL A 41 1.71 14.19 -5.58
N HIS A 42 2.84 13.82 -4.96
CA HIS A 42 4.02 13.31 -5.66
C HIS A 42 3.84 11.92 -6.28
N ARG A 43 2.79 11.20 -5.92
CA ARG A 43 2.45 9.90 -6.52
C ARG A 43 1.48 9.98 -7.69
N VAL A 44 1.13 11.19 -8.13
CA VAL A 44 0.19 11.42 -9.24
C VAL A 44 0.88 12.29 -10.28
N ASP A 45 0.96 11.82 -11.53
CA ASP A 45 1.60 12.55 -12.63
C ASP A 45 0.59 13.32 -13.48
N ASP A 46 -0.63 12.80 -13.61
CA ASP A 46 -1.71 13.48 -14.32
C ASP A 46 -2.03 14.81 -13.63
N PRO A 47 -1.88 15.96 -14.30
CA PRO A 47 -2.04 17.28 -13.67
C PRO A 47 -3.46 17.55 -13.18
N ILE A 48 -4.47 17.00 -13.85
CA ILE A 48 -5.88 17.15 -13.45
C ILE A 48 -6.11 16.37 -12.15
N LEU A 49 -5.67 15.11 -12.11
CA LEU A 49 -5.79 14.29 -10.90
C LEU A 49 -4.97 14.84 -9.74
N ARG A 50 -3.79 15.40 -10.00
CA ARG A 50 -2.95 16.07 -8.99
C ARG A 50 -3.67 17.26 -8.37
N ALA A 51 -4.30 18.10 -9.19
CA ALA A 51 -5.08 19.24 -8.71
C ALA A 51 -6.32 18.80 -7.89
N LEU A 52 -7.06 17.80 -8.39
CA LEU A 52 -8.21 17.23 -7.68
C LEU A 52 -7.80 16.61 -6.33
N TYR A 53 -6.75 15.80 -6.35
CA TYR A 53 -6.24 15.17 -5.14
C TYR A 53 -5.74 16.19 -4.11
N GLY A 54 -5.04 17.23 -4.54
CA GLY A 54 -4.57 18.31 -3.68
C GLY A 54 -5.71 19.00 -2.94
N ARG A 55 -6.84 19.26 -3.62
CA ARG A 55 -8.04 19.84 -2.99
C ARG A 55 -8.71 18.92 -1.97
N VAL A 56 -8.68 17.62 -2.23
CA VAL A 56 -9.37 16.61 -1.41
C VAL A 56 -8.51 16.15 -0.22
N ASN A 57 -7.19 16.14 -0.36
CA ASN A 57 -6.27 15.61 0.64
C ASN A 57 -6.06 16.55 1.84
N GLY A 58 -6.24 17.86 1.66
CA GLY A 58 -6.10 18.87 2.72
C GLY A 58 -4.67 19.07 3.24
N ARG A 59 -3.65 18.50 2.58
CA ARG A 59 -2.24 18.65 2.96
C ARG A 59 -1.47 19.37 1.87
N PRO A 60 -0.54 20.28 2.25
CA PRO A 60 0.28 20.99 1.27
C PRO A 60 1.15 19.99 0.48
N PRO A 61 1.50 20.32 -0.79
CA PRO A 61 2.38 19.47 -1.61
C PRO A 61 3.71 19.14 -0.91
N ALA A 62 4.30 20.11 -0.22
CA ALA A 62 5.57 19.96 0.49
C ALA A 62 5.47 19.19 1.83
N TYR A 63 4.34 18.58 2.16
CA TYR A 63 4.20 17.90 3.44
C TYR A 63 5.05 16.62 3.53
N TYR A 64 5.14 15.85 2.43
CA TYR A 64 5.88 14.59 2.39
C TYR A 64 7.28 14.81 1.84
N GLN A 65 8.30 14.57 2.64
CA GLN A 65 9.66 15.02 2.40
C GLN A 65 10.72 13.91 2.49
N GLY A 66 10.35 12.65 2.63
CA GLY A 66 11.31 11.55 2.72
C GLY A 66 12.23 11.41 1.49
N HIS A 67 11.81 11.99 0.36
CA HIS A 67 12.55 12.04 -0.92
C HIS A 67 13.18 13.41 -1.23
N VAL A 68 13.22 14.35 -0.26
CA VAL A 68 13.76 15.71 -0.44
C VAL A 68 15.08 15.82 0.33
N PRO A 69 16.24 15.94 -0.34
CA PRO A 69 17.56 15.89 0.29
C PRO A 69 17.79 16.91 1.41
N GLU A 70 17.23 18.12 1.28
CA GLU A 70 17.39 19.23 2.23
C GLU A 70 16.48 19.11 3.46
N SER A 71 15.60 18.10 3.48
CA SER A 71 14.64 17.93 4.56
C SER A 71 15.24 17.17 5.75
N VAL A 72 14.81 17.55 6.95
CA VAL A 72 15.08 16.78 8.18
C VAL A 72 14.43 15.39 8.16
N TYR A 73 13.53 15.13 7.24
CA TYR A 73 12.85 13.84 7.03
C TYR A 73 13.49 13.00 5.91
N TRP A 74 14.57 13.49 5.27
CA TRP A 74 15.25 12.82 4.19
C TRP A 74 15.83 11.46 4.61
N TRP A 75 15.48 10.43 3.87
CA TRP A 75 16.09 9.10 4.00
C TRP A 75 16.08 8.32 2.67
N GLY A 76 15.78 9.01 1.57
CA GLY A 76 15.65 8.41 0.24
C GLY A 76 16.94 7.72 -0.25
N ASP A 77 18.11 8.23 0.13
CA ASP A 77 19.41 7.61 -0.14
C ASP A 77 19.59 6.24 0.54
N PHE A 78 19.08 6.12 1.76
CA PHE A 78 19.06 4.84 2.48
C PHE A 78 18.02 3.89 1.88
N ALA A 79 16.81 4.40 1.61
CA ALA A 79 15.75 3.61 1.00
C ALA A 79 16.18 3.04 -0.35
N GLN A 80 16.79 3.84 -1.22
CA GLN A 80 17.28 3.40 -2.53
C GLN A 80 18.27 2.23 -2.44
N ARG A 81 19.09 2.17 -1.38
CA ARG A 81 20.10 1.12 -1.20
C ARG A 81 19.56 -0.15 -0.52
N HIS A 82 18.59 -0.02 0.37
CA HIS A 82 18.23 -1.08 1.31
C HIS A 82 16.76 -1.52 1.26
N VAL A 83 15.86 -0.70 0.69
CA VAL A 83 14.44 -1.03 0.58
C VAL A 83 14.13 -1.39 -0.86
N GLU A 84 13.73 -2.63 -1.11
CA GLU A 84 13.42 -3.09 -2.46
C GLU A 84 12.04 -2.62 -2.92
N TYR A 85 11.02 -2.79 -2.07
CA TYR A 85 9.63 -2.58 -2.44
C TYR A 85 8.97 -1.50 -1.61
N VAL A 86 8.37 -0.51 -2.26
CA VAL A 86 7.60 0.55 -1.59
C VAL A 86 6.15 0.53 -2.07
N ARG A 87 5.22 0.53 -1.12
CA ARG A 87 3.79 0.60 -1.46
C ARG A 87 3.40 2.00 -1.92
N ASN A 88 2.83 2.11 -3.12
CA ASN A 88 2.33 3.36 -3.66
C ASN A 88 0.81 3.51 -3.46
N LEU A 89 0.01 2.83 -4.25
CA LEU A 89 -1.44 3.01 -4.29
C LEU A 89 -2.17 1.86 -3.57
N THR A 90 -3.33 2.19 -3.00
CA THR A 90 -4.26 1.18 -2.47
C THR A 90 -5.58 1.24 -3.23
N PHE A 91 -6.10 0.09 -3.60
CA PHE A 91 -7.31 -0.06 -4.40
C PHE A 91 -8.44 -0.71 -3.60
N ALA A 92 -9.66 -0.53 -4.10
CA ALA A 92 -10.80 -1.35 -3.70
C ALA A 92 -10.86 -2.60 -4.61
N GLY A 93 -11.32 -3.71 -4.05
CA GLY A 93 -11.45 -4.98 -4.78
C GLY A 93 -10.25 -5.91 -4.58
N ILE A 94 -10.55 -7.20 -4.49
CA ILE A 94 -9.60 -8.21 -3.99
C ILE A 94 -8.45 -8.51 -4.93
N ASN A 95 -8.65 -8.41 -6.26
CA ASN A 95 -7.63 -8.77 -7.24
C ASN A 95 -6.81 -7.58 -7.72
N LEU A 96 -5.57 -7.47 -7.26
CA LEU A 96 -4.65 -6.40 -7.62
C LEU A 96 -4.19 -6.45 -9.08
N LEU A 97 -4.07 -7.63 -9.68
CA LEU A 97 -3.61 -7.75 -11.07
C LEU A 97 -4.60 -7.18 -12.08
N ARG A 98 -5.88 -7.04 -11.71
CA ARG A 98 -6.87 -6.33 -12.56
C ARG A 98 -6.65 -4.82 -12.65
N VAL A 99 -5.97 -4.24 -11.68
CA VAL A 99 -5.77 -2.78 -11.59
C VAL A 99 -4.31 -2.37 -11.74
N ASN A 100 -3.39 -3.28 -11.43
CA ASN A 100 -1.95 -3.12 -11.57
C ASN A 100 -1.32 -4.42 -12.06
N PRO A 101 -1.56 -4.80 -13.33
CA PRO A 101 -1.02 -6.04 -13.90
C PRO A 101 0.50 -6.05 -14.00
N SER A 102 1.12 -4.87 -14.02
CA SER A 102 2.57 -4.69 -14.08
C SER A 102 3.26 -4.67 -12.70
N MET A 103 2.58 -5.04 -11.64
CA MET A 103 3.14 -5.08 -10.28
C MET A 103 4.14 -6.23 -10.10
N PRO A 104 5.33 -6.01 -9.48
CA PRO A 104 5.90 -4.72 -9.12
C PRO A 104 6.53 -4.03 -10.33
N TYR A 105 6.64 -2.70 -10.28
CA TYR A 105 7.14 -1.89 -11.39
C TYR A 105 8.14 -0.83 -10.93
N ARG A 106 8.99 -0.38 -11.86
CA ARG A 106 9.90 0.74 -11.69
C ARG A 106 9.31 2.02 -12.27
N ASP A 107 9.62 3.14 -11.65
CA ASP A 107 9.24 4.46 -12.12
C ASP A 107 10.49 5.35 -12.18
N PRO A 108 11.02 5.61 -13.38
CA PRO A 108 12.21 6.44 -13.56
C PRO A 108 12.07 7.87 -13.03
N SER A 109 10.84 8.39 -12.91
CA SER A 109 10.59 9.73 -12.34
C SER A 109 10.73 9.75 -10.81
N ARG A 110 10.84 8.58 -10.18
CA ARG A 110 10.95 8.39 -8.72
C ARG A 110 12.13 7.48 -8.36
N PRO A 111 13.37 7.87 -8.68
CA PRO A 111 14.54 7.00 -8.70
C PRO A 111 14.99 6.50 -7.32
N LEU A 112 14.52 7.09 -6.22
CA LEU A 112 14.87 6.66 -4.86
C LEU A 112 14.08 5.42 -4.39
N VAL A 113 13.15 4.93 -5.21
CA VAL A 113 12.41 3.70 -4.96
C VAL A 113 12.77 2.68 -6.04
N GLN A 114 13.25 1.52 -5.61
CA GLN A 114 13.63 0.46 -6.54
C GLN A 114 12.41 -0.13 -7.25
N TRP A 115 11.41 -0.57 -6.49
CA TRP A 115 10.19 -1.16 -7.00
C TRP A 115 8.95 -0.66 -6.27
N TRP A 116 7.92 -0.36 -7.03
CA TRP A 116 6.62 0.03 -6.53
C TRP A 116 5.65 -1.15 -6.53
N PHE A 117 4.83 -1.25 -5.49
CA PHE A 117 3.72 -2.18 -5.46
C PHE A 117 2.43 -1.54 -4.95
N SER A 118 1.31 -2.22 -5.18
CA SER A 118 -0.01 -1.81 -4.72
C SER A 118 -0.56 -2.78 -3.69
N ALA A 119 -1.53 -2.31 -2.90
CA ALA A 119 -2.25 -3.14 -1.94
C ALA A 119 -3.77 -2.92 -2.07
N VAL A 120 -4.54 -3.82 -1.50
CA VAL A 120 -5.98 -3.64 -1.29
C VAL A 120 -6.20 -2.99 0.07
N ASP A 121 -7.06 -1.99 0.11
CA ASP A 121 -7.32 -1.24 1.34
C ASP A 121 -8.43 -1.88 2.17
N ALA A 122 -8.09 -2.24 3.41
CA ALA A 122 -9.02 -2.68 4.44
C ALA A 122 -8.61 -2.00 5.76
N GLU A 123 -9.20 -0.86 6.09
CA GLU A 123 -8.75 0.00 7.18
C GLU A 123 -8.73 -0.69 8.54
N GLY A 124 -9.72 -1.54 8.82
CA GLY A 124 -9.83 -2.30 10.07
C GLY A 124 -10.46 -3.68 9.88
N ALA A 125 -10.84 -4.29 10.99
CA ALA A 125 -11.37 -5.66 11.01
C ALA A 125 -12.67 -5.82 10.20
N GLU A 126 -13.58 -4.87 10.28
CA GLU A 126 -14.85 -4.91 9.53
C GLU A 126 -14.59 -4.89 8.01
N GLU A 127 -13.77 -3.95 7.53
CA GLU A 127 -13.44 -3.85 6.12
C GLU A 127 -12.66 -5.08 5.65
N CYS A 128 -11.78 -5.62 6.49
CA CYS A 128 -11.04 -6.84 6.18
C CYS A 128 -11.98 -8.06 6.07
N ALA A 129 -12.94 -8.20 6.98
CA ALA A 129 -13.92 -9.28 6.93
C ALA A 129 -14.79 -9.20 5.66
N VAL A 130 -15.17 -7.98 5.24
CA VAL A 130 -15.92 -7.75 4.00
C VAL A 130 -15.07 -8.03 2.76
N LEU A 131 -13.80 -7.57 2.76
CA LEU A 131 -12.87 -7.82 1.66
C LEU A 131 -12.61 -9.30 1.44
N LEU A 132 -12.41 -10.04 2.54
CA LEU A 132 -12.07 -11.47 2.52
C LEU A 132 -13.29 -12.40 2.68
N ARG A 133 -14.50 -11.93 2.40
CA ARG A 133 -15.69 -12.81 2.41
C ARG A 133 -15.55 -13.91 1.35
N GLU A 134 -16.22 -15.03 1.56
CA GLU A 134 -16.09 -16.24 0.73
C GLU A 134 -16.31 -15.99 -0.77
N SER A 135 -17.26 -15.14 -1.15
CA SER A 135 -17.51 -14.79 -2.55
C SER A 135 -16.34 -14.03 -3.20
N GLU A 136 -15.65 -13.18 -2.45
CA GLU A 136 -14.46 -12.47 -2.95
C GLU A 136 -13.25 -13.41 -3.06
N GLN A 137 -13.09 -14.33 -2.10
CA GLN A 137 -12.06 -15.36 -2.15
C GLN A 137 -12.27 -16.28 -3.37
N ALA A 138 -13.51 -16.74 -3.61
CA ALA A 138 -13.84 -17.55 -4.77
C ALA A 138 -13.53 -16.81 -6.08
N ARG A 139 -13.90 -15.54 -6.16
CA ARG A 139 -13.58 -14.71 -7.32
C ARG A 139 -12.07 -14.55 -7.55
N LEU A 140 -11.29 -14.35 -6.48
CA LEU A 140 -9.83 -14.23 -6.58
C LEU A 140 -9.21 -15.53 -7.12
N GLU A 141 -9.69 -16.68 -6.64
CA GLU A 141 -9.25 -18.01 -7.07
C GLU A 141 -9.62 -18.26 -8.54
N GLU A 142 -10.87 -17.99 -8.93
CA GLU A 142 -11.35 -18.12 -10.31
C GLU A 142 -10.57 -17.24 -11.29
N GLU A 143 -10.26 -16.02 -10.88
CA GLU A 143 -9.49 -15.06 -11.68
C GLU A 143 -7.98 -15.34 -11.71
N GLY A 144 -7.47 -16.27 -10.89
CA GLY A 144 -6.02 -16.50 -10.74
C GLY A 144 -5.27 -15.25 -10.29
N GLY A 145 -5.84 -14.50 -9.33
CA GLY A 145 -5.41 -13.16 -8.98
C GLY A 145 -4.45 -13.09 -7.79
N VAL A 146 -4.06 -11.86 -7.44
CA VAL A 146 -3.19 -11.53 -6.31
C VAL A 146 -3.87 -10.54 -5.38
N CYS A 147 -3.79 -10.78 -4.07
CA CYS A 147 -4.27 -9.90 -3.02
C CYS A 147 -3.16 -9.63 -1.99
N ILE A 148 -2.81 -8.36 -1.79
CA ILE A 148 -1.97 -7.88 -0.69
C ILE A 148 -2.81 -6.93 0.14
N VAL A 149 -3.17 -7.31 1.35
CA VAL A 149 -4.08 -6.50 2.20
C VAL A 149 -3.29 -5.48 3.01
N ALA A 150 -3.64 -4.20 2.87
CA ALA A 150 -3.18 -3.13 3.74
C ALA A 150 -4.23 -2.88 4.82
N THR A 151 -3.89 -3.15 6.07
CA THR A 151 -4.80 -3.01 7.21
C THR A 151 -4.09 -2.52 8.47
N HIS A 152 -4.87 -2.13 9.48
CA HIS A 152 -4.36 -1.73 10.80
C HIS A 152 -4.85 -2.73 11.85
N LEU A 153 -3.98 -3.63 12.28
CA LEU A 153 -4.32 -4.69 13.24
C LEU A 153 -4.83 -4.14 14.59
N GLY A 154 -4.48 -2.90 14.95
CA GLY A 154 -5.03 -2.21 16.13
C GLY A 154 -6.49 -1.75 15.99
N LYS A 155 -7.10 -1.86 14.81
CA LYS A 155 -8.48 -1.39 14.56
C LYS A 155 -9.48 -2.55 14.55
N GLY A 156 -9.92 -2.96 15.74
CA GLY A 156 -11.02 -3.88 15.94
C GLY A 156 -10.73 -5.37 15.71
N TYR A 157 -9.47 -5.76 15.46
CA TYR A 157 -9.11 -7.17 15.24
C TYR A 157 -9.14 -8.01 16.50
N GLY A 158 -8.82 -7.43 17.64
CA GLY A 158 -8.86 -8.10 18.94
C GLY A 158 -9.55 -7.24 19.97
N LEU A 159 -10.63 -7.73 20.57
CA LEU A 159 -11.37 -7.11 21.66
C LEU A 159 -11.63 -8.15 22.74
N GLY A 160 -11.28 -7.82 24.00
CA GLY A 160 -11.51 -8.72 25.13
C GLY A 160 -10.83 -10.10 24.99
N GLY A 161 -9.63 -10.15 24.38
CA GLY A 161 -8.89 -11.40 24.19
C GLY A 161 -9.42 -12.30 23.06
N ARG A 162 -10.39 -11.82 22.25
CA ARG A 162 -10.98 -12.58 21.16
C ARG A 162 -10.73 -11.91 19.82
N VAL A 163 -10.47 -12.69 18.78
CA VAL A 163 -10.38 -12.21 17.39
C VAL A 163 -11.77 -11.81 16.89
N HIS A 164 -11.84 -10.77 16.07
CA HIS A 164 -13.06 -10.33 15.41
C HIS A 164 -13.71 -11.49 14.61
N SER A 165 -14.95 -11.84 14.92
CA SER A 165 -15.58 -13.07 14.40
C SER A 165 -15.70 -13.12 12.88
N GLY A 166 -15.90 -11.97 12.23
CA GLY A 166 -15.92 -11.88 10.76
C GLY A 166 -14.56 -12.15 10.14
N VAL A 167 -13.48 -11.64 10.75
CA VAL A 167 -12.10 -11.88 10.30
C VAL A 167 -11.74 -13.34 10.52
N GLU A 168 -12.08 -13.91 11.68
CA GLU A 168 -11.81 -15.32 11.98
C GLU A 168 -12.48 -16.25 10.96
N ARG A 169 -13.78 -16.03 10.66
CA ARG A 169 -14.48 -16.79 9.63
C ARG A 169 -13.82 -16.68 8.27
N ALA A 170 -13.48 -15.45 7.86
CA ALA A 170 -12.84 -15.19 6.57
C ALA A 170 -11.48 -15.91 6.45
N LEU A 171 -10.64 -15.86 7.49
CA LEU A 171 -9.34 -16.52 7.52
C LEU A 171 -9.49 -18.05 7.57
N ARG A 172 -10.46 -18.59 8.31
CA ARG A 172 -10.75 -20.04 8.32
C ARG A 172 -11.25 -20.53 6.96
N SER A 173 -12.04 -19.72 6.24
CA SER A 173 -12.45 -20.02 4.87
C SER A 173 -11.24 -19.99 3.93
N LEU A 174 -10.41 -18.96 4.02
CA LEU A 174 -9.22 -18.81 3.20
C LEU A 174 -8.23 -19.97 3.39
N ALA A 175 -8.02 -20.43 4.62
CA ALA A 175 -7.13 -21.54 4.93
C ALA A 175 -7.55 -22.90 4.33
N ARG A 176 -8.79 -23.03 3.86
CA ARG A 176 -9.30 -24.24 3.18
C ARG A 176 -9.20 -24.17 1.65
N ARG A 177 -8.79 -23.02 1.11
CA ARG A 177 -8.68 -22.83 -0.35
C ARG A 177 -7.32 -23.26 -0.86
N SER A 178 -7.29 -23.69 -2.11
CA SER A 178 -6.06 -23.92 -2.85
C SER A 178 -5.46 -22.56 -3.25
N GLY A 179 -4.46 -22.13 -2.49
CA GLY A 179 -3.80 -20.84 -2.71
C GLY A 179 -2.38 -20.84 -2.17
N TRP A 180 -1.56 -19.94 -2.70
CA TRP A 180 -0.23 -19.68 -2.19
C TRP A 180 -0.26 -18.45 -1.28
N PHE A 181 0.20 -18.57 -0.04
CA PHE A 181 0.16 -17.55 1.00
C PHE A 181 1.57 -17.17 1.46
N PRO A 182 2.41 -16.58 0.60
CA PRO A 182 3.78 -16.25 0.93
C PRO A 182 3.88 -14.92 1.70
N PRO A 183 5.03 -14.64 2.32
CA PRO A 183 5.41 -13.28 2.67
C PRO A 183 5.36 -12.36 1.44
N VAL A 184 4.96 -11.08 1.64
CA VAL A 184 4.77 -10.13 0.52
C VAL A 184 6.02 -9.98 -0.33
N GLY A 185 7.23 -10.01 0.28
CA GLY A 185 8.49 -9.92 -0.46
C GLY A 185 8.67 -11.06 -1.45
N GLU A 186 8.40 -12.30 -1.04
CA GLU A 186 8.48 -13.49 -1.90
C GLU A 186 7.47 -13.43 -3.03
N LEU A 187 6.23 -12.99 -2.74
CA LEU A 187 5.22 -12.78 -3.78
C LEU A 187 5.68 -11.78 -4.82
N LEU A 188 6.25 -10.65 -4.39
CA LEU A 188 6.73 -9.62 -5.31
C LEU A 188 7.95 -10.07 -6.11
N ASP A 189 8.85 -10.86 -5.52
CA ASP A 189 9.97 -11.48 -6.22
C ASP A 189 9.48 -12.44 -7.31
N TRP A 190 8.50 -13.28 -6.99
CA TRP A 190 7.90 -14.19 -7.94
C TRP A 190 7.23 -13.46 -9.10
N LEU A 191 6.39 -12.46 -8.81
CA LEU A 191 5.75 -11.63 -9.84
C LEU A 191 6.77 -10.94 -10.76
N ARG A 192 7.87 -10.43 -10.19
CA ARG A 192 8.96 -9.82 -10.94
C ARG A 192 9.61 -10.83 -11.88
N GLY A 193 9.83 -12.04 -11.41
CA GLY A 193 10.42 -13.12 -12.22
C GLY A 193 9.56 -13.59 -13.40
N GLN A 194 8.24 -13.31 -13.38
CA GLN A 194 7.33 -13.68 -14.48
C GLN A 194 7.33 -12.65 -15.63
N ARG A 195 8.08 -11.55 -15.53
CA ARG A 195 8.00 -10.43 -16.45
C ARG A 195 9.36 -10.07 -17.03
N GLN A 196 9.34 -9.55 -18.27
CA GLN A 196 10.52 -8.98 -18.93
C GLN A 196 10.57 -7.45 -18.77
N ASP A 197 9.41 -6.79 -18.75
CA ASP A 197 9.33 -5.33 -18.62
C ASP A 197 9.26 -4.90 -17.16
N GLU A 198 10.19 -4.05 -16.75
CA GLU A 198 10.28 -3.52 -15.39
C GLU A 198 9.58 -2.15 -15.26
N ILE A 199 9.50 -1.39 -16.36
CA ILE A 199 8.94 -0.04 -16.36
C ILE A 199 7.46 -0.10 -16.69
N LEU A 200 6.68 0.60 -15.88
CA LEU A 200 5.23 0.69 -16.07
C LEU A 200 4.89 1.49 -17.34
N PRO A 201 4.14 0.93 -18.32
CA PRO A 201 3.72 1.66 -19.48
C PRO A 201 2.86 2.89 -19.14
N THR A 202 3.11 4.03 -19.79
CA THR A 202 2.43 5.31 -19.50
C THR A 202 0.90 5.20 -19.51
N GLY A 203 0.35 4.45 -20.47
CA GLY A 203 -1.09 4.24 -20.58
C GLY A 203 -1.69 3.44 -19.44
N GLU A 204 -0.94 2.44 -18.94
CA GLU A 204 -1.33 1.65 -17.78
C GLU A 204 -1.24 2.48 -16.50
N TRP A 205 -0.14 3.23 -16.33
CA TRP A 205 0.03 4.16 -15.23
C TRP A 205 -1.12 5.16 -15.13
N ARG A 206 -1.52 5.76 -16.25
CA ARG A 206 -2.64 6.70 -16.29
C ARG A 206 -3.96 6.04 -15.90
N ARG A 207 -4.27 4.85 -16.42
CA ARG A 207 -5.48 4.08 -16.05
C ARG A 207 -5.49 3.76 -14.56
N MET A 208 -4.35 3.38 -13.99
CA MET A 208 -4.18 3.05 -12.59
C MET A 208 -4.42 4.27 -11.68
N GLN A 209 -3.90 5.45 -12.04
CA GLN A 209 -4.15 6.69 -11.30
C GLN A 209 -5.64 7.08 -11.29
N TRP A 210 -6.33 7.00 -12.43
CA TRP A 210 -7.76 7.28 -12.53
C TRP A 210 -8.58 6.28 -11.72
N ARG A 211 -8.25 5.01 -11.78
CA ARG A 211 -8.90 3.98 -10.96
C ARG A 211 -8.73 4.25 -9.47
N TRP A 212 -7.51 4.56 -9.05
CA TRP A 212 -7.21 4.91 -7.66
C TRP A 212 -8.01 6.12 -7.19
N MET A 213 -8.10 7.20 -7.98
CA MET A 213 -8.88 8.38 -7.64
C MET A 213 -10.36 8.06 -7.47
N ARG A 214 -10.92 7.22 -8.35
CA ARG A 214 -12.31 6.76 -8.23
C ARG A 214 -12.54 5.97 -6.94
N ASP A 215 -11.65 5.05 -6.62
CA ASP A 215 -11.73 4.23 -5.42
C ASP A 215 -11.58 5.10 -4.15
N LEU A 216 -10.71 6.11 -4.19
CA LEU A 216 -10.54 7.10 -3.12
C LEU A 216 -11.82 7.93 -2.91
N ALA A 217 -12.43 8.43 -3.97
CA ALA A 217 -13.68 9.19 -3.91
C ALA A 217 -14.81 8.34 -3.32
N ALA A 218 -14.98 7.11 -3.78
CA ALA A 218 -15.98 6.18 -3.27
C ALA A 218 -15.80 5.91 -1.77
N ARG A 219 -14.57 5.71 -1.29
CA ARG A 219 -14.27 5.54 0.14
C ARG A 219 -14.66 6.77 0.96
N LYS A 220 -14.31 7.97 0.50
CA LYS A 220 -14.67 9.21 1.20
C LYS A 220 -16.17 9.43 1.30
N VAL A 221 -16.90 9.14 0.24
CA VAL A 221 -18.37 9.18 0.24
C VAL A 221 -18.89 8.20 1.29
N LYS A 222 -18.46 6.94 1.28
CA LYS A 222 -18.90 5.92 2.26
C LYS A 222 -18.59 6.35 3.70
N GLN A 223 -17.40 6.88 3.98
CA GLN A 223 -17.02 7.38 5.31
C GLN A 223 -17.90 8.55 5.77
N ARG A 224 -18.23 9.48 4.88
CA ARG A 224 -19.11 10.61 5.18
C ARG A 224 -20.52 10.15 5.52
N TRP A 225 -21.09 9.22 4.75
CA TRP A 225 -22.41 8.65 5.01
C TRP A 225 -22.46 7.82 6.29
N GLY A 226 -21.41 7.07 6.60
CA GLY A 226 -21.28 6.32 7.85
C GLY A 226 -21.22 7.22 9.11
N ARG A 227 -20.65 8.44 9.00
CA ARG A 227 -20.65 9.44 10.10
C ARG A 227 -21.99 10.13 10.30
N LEU A 228 -22.80 10.26 9.25
CA LEU A 228 -24.12 10.89 9.32
C LEU A 228 -25.21 9.95 9.89
N ARG A 229 -24.93 8.65 9.98
CA ARG A 229 -25.84 7.63 10.52
C ARG A 229 -25.53 7.20 11.96
N ARG A 230 -24.50 7.77 12.56
CA ARG A 230 -24.15 7.63 13.99
C ARG A 230 -24.53 8.88 14.76
#